data_0730bce9dd48d840b1839e06594e9b8d
#
_entry.id   0730bce9dd48d840b1839e06594e9b8d
#
_cell.length_a   1.000
_cell.length_b   1.000
_cell.length_c   1.000
_cell.angle_alpha   90.00
_cell.angle_beta   90.00
_cell.angle_gamma   90.00
#
_symmetry.space_group_name_H-M   'P 1'
#
loop_
_entity.id
_entity.type
_entity.pdbx_description
1 polymer ?
#
loop_
_entity_poly.entity_id
_entity_poly.type
_entity_poly.pdbx_seq_one_letter_code
_entity_poly.pdbx_strand_id
1 'polypeptide(L)'
;MSELRGFFPEEELRELAFWIIEETTGLTRTQILTGDKGTTKNAHLQELDSILQQLRAHTPIQYIFGHTQWMGFDLRVTPATLIPRPETAELVEWILHTVSPRAHARVIDIGTGSGCIAIALKKAAPHWQVTGIDISEEALQVAKENAERNNVAVDWLQADILSPIANNLLPIADIIVSNPPYICEKEKKDMALRVLDHEPHSALFVPDTDPLLFYRQIASLAFLSSTGVAELQPNDLQAQPIYLFFEINEAYGNEVCDMMRQMGYSNVELKYDMYGKPRMVAGRIVRQG
;
A
#
# COMPACT_ATOMS: atom_id res chain seq x y z
N MET A 1 -7.19 22.32 -20.39
CA MET A 1 -8.30 21.70 -19.63
C MET A 1 -9.56 21.44 -20.50
N SER A 2 -9.99 22.38 -21.37
CA SER A 2 -11.12 22.08 -22.30
C SER A 2 -10.92 20.83 -23.14
N GLU A 3 -9.68 20.49 -23.44
CA GLU A 3 -9.28 19.34 -24.25
C GLU A 3 -9.35 17.98 -23.50
N LEU A 4 -9.50 17.99 -22.19
CA LEU A 4 -9.70 16.81 -21.35
C LEU A 4 -11.18 16.57 -20.98
N ARG A 5 -12.08 17.48 -21.40
CA ARG A 5 -13.51 17.28 -21.23
C ARG A 5 -13.95 16.04 -22.01
N GLY A 6 -14.67 15.15 -21.32
CA GLY A 6 -15.09 13.85 -21.86
C GLY A 6 -14.14 12.70 -21.54
N PHE A 7 -12.90 12.97 -21.08
CA PHE A 7 -11.99 11.95 -20.58
C PHE A 7 -12.10 11.78 -19.04
N PHE A 8 -12.42 12.86 -18.33
CA PHE A 8 -12.50 12.90 -16.86
C PHE A 8 -13.78 13.61 -16.40
N PRO A 9 -14.33 13.24 -15.23
CA PRO A 9 -15.40 13.99 -14.57
C PRO A 9 -14.98 15.44 -14.28
N GLU A 10 -15.94 16.38 -14.23
CA GLU A 10 -15.65 17.81 -14.04
C GLU A 10 -14.91 18.10 -12.70
N GLU A 11 -15.25 17.38 -11.63
CA GLU A 11 -14.57 17.50 -10.33
C GLU A 11 -13.10 17.07 -10.42
N GLU A 12 -12.84 15.96 -11.11
CA GLU A 12 -11.48 15.44 -11.31
C GLU A 12 -10.67 16.40 -12.21
N LEU A 13 -11.27 16.96 -13.25
CA LEU A 13 -10.62 17.98 -14.09
C LEU A 13 -10.12 19.18 -13.30
N ARG A 14 -10.89 19.59 -12.30
CA ARG A 14 -10.49 20.71 -11.44
C ARG A 14 -9.27 20.37 -10.58
N GLU A 15 -9.24 19.19 -10.00
CA GLU A 15 -8.09 18.73 -9.21
C GLU A 15 -6.83 18.54 -10.07
N LEU A 16 -6.99 17.94 -11.25
CA LEU A 16 -5.91 17.83 -12.25
C LEU A 16 -5.35 19.20 -12.64
N ALA A 17 -6.24 20.21 -12.84
CA ALA A 17 -5.82 21.56 -13.18
C ALA A 17 -4.97 22.20 -12.07
N PHE A 18 -5.41 22.06 -10.81
CA PHE A 18 -4.63 22.57 -9.68
C PHE A 18 -3.26 21.90 -9.64
N TRP A 19 -3.21 20.57 -9.70
CA TRP A 19 -1.97 19.83 -9.62
C TRP A 19 -1.00 20.22 -10.75
N ILE A 20 -1.49 20.28 -12.00
CA ILE A 20 -0.67 20.71 -13.15
C ILE A 20 -0.10 22.12 -12.93
N ILE A 21 -0.92 23.06 -12.44
CA ILE A 21 -0.45 24.42 -12.19
C ILE A 21 0.57 24.45 -11.04
N GLU A 22 0.32 23.75 -9.95
CA GLU A 22 1.25 23.68 -8.82
C GLU A 22 2.61 23.14 -9.26
N GLU A 23 2.66 22.04 -9.99
CA GLU A 23 3.90 21.42 -10.47
C GLU A 23 4.64 22.28 -11.48
N THR A 24 3.92 22.82 -12.46
CA THR A 24 4.55 23.55 -13.56
C THR A 24 4.93 24.98 -13.20
N THR A 25 4.27 25.58 -12.21
CA THR A 25 4.52 26.99 -11.82
C THR A 25 5.19 27.16 -10.47
N GLY A 26 5.07 26.14 -9.58
CA GLY A 26 5.50 26.22 -8.19
C GLY A 26 4.58 27.08 -7.29
N LEU A 27 3.40 27.50 -7.80
CA LEU A 27 2.39 28.21 -6.99
C LEU A 27 1.68 27.20 -6.09
N THR A 28 1.41 27.62 -4.86
CA THR A 28 0.54 26.86 -3.97
C THR A 28 -0.93 27.02 -4.36
N ARG A 29 -1.77 26.07 -4.00
CA ARG A 29 -3.22 26.11 -4.24
C ARG A 29 -3.87 27.42 -3.75
N THR A 30 -3.44 27.91 -2.61
CA THR A 30 -3.90 29.20 -2.06
C THR A 30 -3.55 30.37 -2.99
N GLN A 31 -2.32 30.43 -3.49
CA GLN A 31 -1.89 31.48 -4.43
C GLN A 31 -2.66 31.41 -5.73
N ILE A 32 -2.92 30.20 -6.26
CA ILE A 32 -3.73 30.02 -7.45
C ILE A 32 -5.15 30.58 -7.25
N LEU A 33 -5.77 30.26 -6.13
CA LEU A 33 -7.14 30.70 -5.79
C LEU A 33 -7.24 32.20 -5.53
N THR A 34 -6.22 32.82 -4.96
CA THR A 34 -6.20 34.27 -4.66
C THR A 34 -5.74 35.12 -5.84
N GLY A 35 -5.27 34.48 -6.93
CA GLY A 35 -4.71 35.19 -8.08
C GLY A 35 -3.36 35.87 -7.80
N ASP A 36 -2.69 35.48 -6.72
CA ASP A 36 -1.33 35.90 -6.41
C ASP A 36 -0.36 35.18 -7.35
N LYS A 37 0.30 35.95 -8.21
CA LYS A 37 1.19 35.37 -9.23
C LYS A 37 2.54 34.95 -8.68
N GLY A 38 2.91 35.32 -7.46
CA GLY A 38 4.19 34.94 -6.85
C GLY A 38 5.39 35.06 -7.79
N THR A 39 6.46 34.35 -7.46
CA THR A 39 7.61 34.14 -8.38
C THR A 39 7.35 32.83 -9.14
N THR A 40 6.68 32.92 -10.26
CA THR A 40 6.35 31.74 -11.08
C THR A 40 7.55 31.23 -11.86
N LYS A 41 7.75 29.91 -11.89
CA LYS A 41 8.53 29.27 -12.97
C LYS A 41 7.79 29.52 -14.29
N ASN A 42 8.51 29.82 -15.36
CA ASN A 42 7.89 29.87 -16.66
C ASN A 42 7.48 28.45 -17.06
N ALA A 43 6.19 28.15 -17.04
CA ALA A 43 5.68 26.89 -17.58
C ALA A 43 6.02 26.84 -19.09
N HIS A 44 6.76 25.82 -19.50
CA HIS A 44 7.05 25.61 -20.91
C HIS A 44 5.80 25.03 -21.60
N LEU A 45 5.29 25.67 -22.64
CA LEU A 45 4.13 25.19 -23.40
C LEU A 45 4.28 23.75 -23.88
N GLN A 46 5.50 23.35 -24.27
CA GLN A 46 5.80 21.98 -24.67
C GLN A 46 5.62 20.96 -23.54
N GLU A 47 5.93 21.34 -22.29
CA GLU A 47 5.69 20.50 -21.11
C GLU A 47 4.21 20.30 -20.86
N LEU A 48 3.40 21.35 -20.96
CA LEU A 48 1.94 21.28 -20.86
C LEU A 48 1.33 20.36 -21.93
N ASP A 49 1.77 20.49 -23.18
CA ASP A 49 1.27 19.65 -24.27
C ASP A 49 1.60 18.16 -24.03
N SER A 50 2.80 17.86 -23.52
CA SER A 50 3.21 16.51 -23.15
C SER A 50 2.33 15.94 -22.00
N ILE A 51 2.07 16.74 -20.95
CA ILE A 51 1.22 16.34 -19.82
C ILE A 51 -0.21 16.05 -20.32
N LEU A 52 -0.78 16.95 -21.15
CA LEU A 52 -2.11 16.76 -21.70
C LEU A 52 -2.21 15.52 -22.60
N GLN A 53 -1.18 15.23 -23.38
CA GLN A 53 -1.12 14.04 -24.22
C GLN A 53 -1.09 12.75 -23.36
N GLN A 54 -0.31 12.71 -22.31
CA GLN A 54 -0.24 11.57 -21.40
C GLN A 54 -1.58 11.37 -20.66
N LEU A 55 -2.23 12.44 -20.19
CA LEU A 55 -3.56 12.35 -19.57
C LEU A 55 -4.63 11.82 -20.54
N ARG A 56 -4.59 12.20 -21.83
CA ARG A 56 -5.46 11.62 -22.87
C ARG A 56 -5.20 10.13 -23.11
N ALA A 57 -3.97 9.69 -22.91
CA ALA A 57 -3.59 8.27 -22.91
C ALA A 57 -3.92 7.56 -21.58
N HIS A 58 -4.71 8.19 -20.71
CA HIS A 58 -5.10 7.71 -19.39
C HIS A 58 -3.93 7.47 -18.41
N THR A 59 -2.73 8.02 -18.67
CA THR A 59 -1.61 7.92 -17.73
C THR A 59 -1.98 8.63 -16.42
N PRO A 60 -1.88 7.94 -15.26
CA PRO A 60 -2.14 8.57 -13.96
C PRO A 60 -1.25 9.80 -13.76
N ILE A 61 -1.82 10.90 -13.27
CA ILE A 61 -1.06 12.14 -13.05
C ILE A 61 0.10 11.94 -12.08
N GLN A 62 -0.04 11.00 -11.14
CA GLN A 62 1.01 10.59 -10.21
C GLN A 62 2.23 10.04 -10.94
N TYR A 63 2.03 9.25 -12.00
CA TYR A 63 3.14 8.74 -12.80
C TYR A 63 3.72 9.79 -13.75
N ILE A 64 2.90 10.75 -14.22
CA ILE A 64 3.38 11.86 -15.04
C ILE A 64 4.38 12.72 -14.25
N PHE A 65 4.06 13.03 -12.99
CA PHE A 65 4.92 13.82 -12.11
C PHE A 65 5.89 12.97 -11.27
N GLY A 66 5.68 11.65 -11.22
CA GLY A 66 6.55 10.72 -10.52
C GLY A 66 6.40 10.72 -9.01
N HIS A 67 5.38 11.37 -8.45
CA HIS A 67 5.15 11.40 -7.00
C HIS A 67 3.68 11.57 -6.64
N THR A 68 3.37 11.34 -5.35
CA THR A 68 2.05 11.57 -4.75
C THR A 68 2.17 11.96 -3.27
N GLN A 69 1.21 12.72 -2.77
CA GLN A 69 1.06 12.98 -1.34
C GLN A 69 0.14 11.94 -0.72
N TRP A 70 0.60 11.28 0.35
CA TRP A 70 -0.18 10.26 1.05
C TRP A 70 0.15 10.29 2.54
N MET A 71 -0.85 10.42 3.43
CA MET A 71 -0.68 10.59 4.88
C MET A 71 0.35 11.67 5.29
N GLY A 72 0.48 12.72 4.50
CA GLY A 72 1.47 13.78 4.74
C GLY A 72 2.90 13.43 4.30
N PHE A 73 3.10 12.29 3.65
CA PHE A 73 4.37 11.89 3.04
C PHE A 73 4.39 12.26 1.56
N ASP A 74 5.54 12.73 1.09
CA ASP A 74 5.83 12.83 -0.33
C ASP A 74 6.47 11.51 -0.80
N LEU A 75 5.71 10.75 -1.58
CA LEU A 75 6.11 9.43 -2.05
C LEU A 75 6.37 9.44 -3.55
N ARG A 76 7.55 9.03 -3.96
CA ARG A 76 7.84 8.69 -5.35
C ARG A 76 6.98 7.50 -5.76
N VAL A 77 6.42 7.57 -6.96
CA VAL A 77 5.69 6.46 -7.60
C VAL A 77 6.13 6.31 -9.05
N THR A 78 6.13 5.08 -9.52
CA THR A 78 6.47 4.71 -10.90
C THR A 78 5.55 3.58 -11.35
N PRO A 79 5.51 3.22 -12.63
CA PRO A 79 4.76 2.05 -13.10
C PRO A 79 5.18 0.71 -12.46
N ALA A 80 6.25 0.68 -11.66
CA ALA A 80 6.66 -0.48 -10.88
C ALA A 80 5.88 -0.63 -9.57
N THR A 81 5.14 0.39 -9.12
CA THR A 81 4.45 0.39 -7.82
C THR A 81 2.99 0.81 -7.96
N LEU A 82 2.11 0.17 -7.19
CA LEU A 82 0.75 0.65 -7.01
C LEU A 82 0.76 2.08 -6.46
N ILE A 83 -0.10 2.95 -6.98
CA ILE A 83 -0.30 4.29 -6.41
C ILE A 83 -1.01 4.13 -5.05
N PRO A 84 -0.44 4.63 -3.93
CA PRO A 84 -1.06 4.52 -2.61
C PRO A 84 -2.49 5.02 -2.57
N ARG A 85 -3.41 4.20 -2.03
CA ARG A 85 -4.84 4.52 -1.96
C ARG A 85 -5.20 5.17 -0.62
N PRO A 86 -6.21 6.05 -0.59
CA PRO A 86 -6.68 6.66 0.67
C PRO A 86 -7.10 5.61 1.70
N GLU A 87 -7.76 4.53 1.26
CA GLU A 87 -8.27 3.45 2.11
C GLU A 87 -7.13 2.70 2.82
N THR A 88 -5.96 2.60 2.18
CA THR A 88 -4.76 1.99 2.79
C THR A 88 -4.27 2.80 4.01
N ALA A 89 -4.56 4.11 4.07
CA ALA A 89 -4.25 4.92 5.25
C ALA A 89 -5.08 4.48 6.48
N GLU A 90 -6.33 4.09 6.28
CA GLU A 90 -7.20 3.59 7.35
C GLU A 90 -6.67 2.26 7.94
N LEU A 91 -6.03 1.42 7.10
CA LEU A 91 -5.36 0.20 7.56
C LEU A 91 -4.19 0.53 8.49
N VAL A 92 -3.36 1.50 8.13
CA VAL A 92 -2.25 1.97 8.99
C VAL A 92 -2.77 2.51 10.31
N GLU A 93 -3.80 3.36 10.30
CA GLU A 93 -4.43 3.91 11.50
C GLU A 93 -5.00 2.80 12.38
N TRP A 94 -5.64 1.79 11.78
CA TRP A 94 -6.18 0.66 12.53
C TRP A 94 -5.09 -0.14 13.24
N ILE A 95 -3.96 -0.40 12.58
CA ILE A 95 -2.80 -1.06 13.19
C ILE A 95 -2.31 -0.28 14.41
N LEU A 96 -2.10 1.02 14.27
CA LEU A 96 -1.59 1.89 15.32
C LEU A 96 -2.55 1.99 16.53
N HIS A 97 -3.86 1.90 16.31
CA HIS A 97 -4.86 1.88 17.37
C HIS A 97 -4.98 0.50 18.07
N THR A 98 -4.86 -0.58 17.29
CA THR A 98 -5.07 -1.96 17.80
C THR A 98 -3.86 -2.46 18.57
N VAL A 99 -2.69 -2.23 18.02
CA VAL A 99 -1.44 -2.67 18.62
C VAL A 99 -0.85 -1.49 19.39
N SER A 100 -1.48 -1.18 20.56
CA SER A 100 -1.03 -0.13 21.47
C SER A 100 0.50 -0.03 21.50
N PRO A 101 1.12 1.17 21.49
CA PRO A 101 2.56 1.34 21.27
C PRO A 101 3.35 0.47 22.26
N ARG A 102 3.86 -0.66 21.76
CA ARG A 102 4.79 -1.52 22.45
C ARG A 102 6.16 -0.87 22.41
N ALA A 103 6.95 -1.05 23.45
CA ALA A 103 8.32 -0.53 23.45
C ALA A 103 9.13 -1.04 22.23
N HIS A 104 8.83 -2.25 21.77
CA HIS A 104 9.45 -2.85 20.58
C HIS A 104 8.43 -3.76 19.90
N ALA A 105 8.28 -3.61 18.56
CA ALA A 105 7.54 -4.53 17.73
C ALA A 105 8.29 -4.76 16.42
N ARG A 106 8.22 -5.98 15.90
CA ARG A 106 8.74 -6.38 14.60
C ARG A 106 7.57 -6.42 13.63
N VAL A 107 7.63 -5.61 12.60
CA VAL A 107 6.57 -5.45 11.63
C VAL A 107 7.05 -5.93 10.27
N ILE A 108 6.24 -6.71 9.59
CA ILE A 108 6.46 -7.09 8.19
C ILE A 108 5.32 -6.52 7.35
N ASP A 109 5.68 -5.76 6.32
CA ASP A 109 4.78 -5.26 5.27
C ASP A 109 5.01 -6.09 4.00
N ILE A 110 4.04 -6.96 3.67
CA ILE A 110 4.15 -7.91 2.55
C ILE A 110 3.46 -7.32 1.32
N GLY A 111 4.18 -7.31 0.18
CA GLY A 111 3.75 -6.60 -1.02
C GLY A 111 3.86 -5.09 -0.81
N THR A 112 5.02 -4.66 -0.28
CA THR A 112 5.21 -3.28 0.21
C THR A 112 5.07 -2.20 -0.88
N GLY A 113 5.28 -2.56 -2.16
CA GLY A 113 5.15 -1.66 -3.30
C GLY A 113 6.01 -0.40 -3.16
N SER A 114 5.37 0.77 -3.05
CA SER A 114 6.05 2.05 -2.83
C SER A 114 6.65 2.22 -1.43
N GLY A 115 6.41 1.27 -0.51
CA GLY A 115 6.81 1.34 0.89
C GLY A 115 5.88 2.16 1.77
N CYS A 116 4.73 2.61 1.27
CA CYS A 116 3.87 3.58 1.96
C CYS A 116 3.44 3.11 3.36
N ILE A 117 2.99 1.85 3.52
CA ILE A 117 2.59 1.28 4.82
C ILE A 117 3.80 1.19 5.76
N ALA A 118 4.90 0.58 5.29
CA ALA A 118 6.12 0.41 6.09
C ALA A 118 6.68 1.75 6.60
N ILE A 119 6.73 2.76 5.72
CA ILE A 119 7.21 4.10 6.03
C ILE A 119 6.30 4.78 7.06
N ALA A 120 4.98 4.72 6.88
CA ALA A 120 4.02 5.33 7.79
C ALA A 120 4.08 4.70 9.19
N LEU A 121 4.15 3.36 9.28
CA LEU A 121 4.30 2.65 10.55
C LEU A 121 5.62 2.98 11.23
N LYS A 122 6.73 2.99 10.48
CA LYS A 122 8.04 3.37 11.01
C LYS A 122 8.09 4.79 11.51
N LYS A 123 7.43 5.72 10.82
CA LYS A 123 7.36 7.13 11.22
C LYS A 123 6.54 7.34 12.49
N ALA A 124 5.40 6.64 12.59
CA ALA A 124 4.52 6.71 13.75
C ALA A 124 5.12 6.03 15.00
N ALA A 125 5.90 4.95 14.79
CA ALA A 125 6.55 4.19 15.85
C ALA A 125 8.05 3.99 15.54
N PRO A 126 8.91 4.99 15.78
CA PRO A 126 10.33 4.97 15.37
C PRO A 126 11.15 3.82 16.00
N HIS A 127 10.71 3.29 17.12
CA HIS A 127 11.35 2.17 17.81
C HIS A 127 10.96 0.78 17.27
N TRP A 128 9.96 0.69 16.38
CA TRP A 128 9.61 -0.56 15.73
C TRP A 128 10.68 -0.95 14.70
N GLN A 129 10.93 -2.26 14.60
CA GLN A 129 11.70 -2.83 13.49
C GLN A 129 10.72 -3.12 12.35
N VAL A 130 10.87 -2.45 11.23
CA VAL A 130 9.95 -2.59 10.09
C VAL A 130 10.71 -3.15 8.91
N THR A 131 10.19 -4.23 8.32
CA THR A 131 10.71 -4.86 7.11
C THR A 131 9.65 -4.81 6.02
N GLY A 132 9.95 -4.20 4.89
CA GLY A 132 9.13 -4.25 3.68
C GLY A 132 9.58 -5.38 2.77
N ILE A 133 8.62 -6.17 2.27
CA ILE A 133 8.87 -7.31 1.39
C ILE A 133 8.13 -7.10 0.08
N ASP A 134 8.81 -7.34 -1.03
CA ASP A 134 8.20 -7.36 -2.35
C ASP A 134 8.90 -8.37 -3.26
N ILE A 135 8.21 -8.87 -4.27
CA ILE A 135 8.78 -9.70 -5.31
C ILE A 135 9.56 -8.87 -6.34
N SER A 136 9.14 -7.62 -6.56
CA SER A 136 9.71 -6.69 -7.54
C SER A 136 10.90 -5.94 -6.94
N GLU A 137 12.08 -6.11 -7.55
CA GLU A 137 13.27 -5.36 -7.21
C GLU A 137 13.08 -3.86 -7.51
N GLU A 138 12.39 -3.53 -8.60
CA GLU A 138 12.09 -2.15 -8.98
C GLU A 138 11.17 -1.46 -7.95
N ALA A 139 10.17 -2.19 -7.42
CA ALA A 139 9.31 -1.67 -6.36
C ALA A 139 10.12 -1.42 -5.08
N LEU A 140 10.99 -2.35 -4.68
CA LEU A 140 11.87 -2.18 -3.52
C LEU A 140 12.84 -1.00 -3.69
N GLN A 141 13.31 -0.74 -4.91
CA GLN A 141 14.13 0.44 -5.18
C GLN A 141 13.35 1.74 -4.93
N VAL A 142 12.09 1.81 -5.40
CA VAL A 142 11.20 2.95 -5.12
C VAL A 142 10.94 3.10 -3.61
N ALA A 143 10.67 1.99 -2.92
CA ALA A 143 10.44 1.99 -1.48
C ALA A 143 11.66 2.50 -0.67
N LYS A 144 12.88 2.09 -1.04
CA LYS A 144 14.13 2.59 -0.46
C LYS A 144 14.26 4.11 -0.60
N GLU A 145 14.07 4.61 -1.82
CA GLU A 145 14.13 6.05 -2.10
C GLU A 145 13.06 6.83 -1.31
N ASN A 146 11.86 6.25 -1.14
CA ASN A 146 10.79 6.84 -0.35
C ASN A 146 11.14 6.88 1.15
N ALA A 147 11.76 5.83 1.68
CA ALA A 147 12.22 5.80 3.07
C ALA A 147 13.30 6.86 3.31
N GLU A 148 14.27 7.00 2.41
CA GLU A 148 15.30 8.04 2.47
C GLU A 148 14.71 9.44 2.43
N ARG A 149 13.79 9.72 1.49
CA ARG A 149 13.08 11.01 1.38
C ARG A 149 12.34 11.39 2.67
N ASN A 150 11.75 10.40 3.33
CA ASN A 150 10.97 10.62 4.55
C ASN A 150 11.77 10.44 5.85
N ASN A 151 13.11 10.24 5.74
CA ASN A 151 14.04 10.08 6.85
C ASN A 151 13.60 8.99 7.84
N VAL A 152 13.31 7.79 7.33
CA VAL A 152 13.01 6.60 8.12
C VAL A 152 13.90 5.43 7.69
N ALA A 153 14.27 4.58 8.65
CA ALA A 153 15.04 3.36 8.41
C ALA A 153 14.09 2.16 8.38
N VAL A 154 13.96 1.54 7.22
CA VAL A 154 13.18 0.32 6.99
C VAL A 154 14.10 -0.71 6.35
N ASP A 155 14.00 -1.97 6.78
CA ASP A 155 14.70 -3.08 6.15
C ASP A 155 13.91 -3.57 4.93
N TRP A 156 14.60 -3.96 3.87
CA TRP A 156 13.97 -4.39 2.63
C TRP A 156 14.43 -5.78 2.23
N LEU A 157 13.48 -6.64 1.89
CA LEU A 157 13.74 -8.02 1.50
C LEU A 157 13.01 -8.34 0.19
N GLN A 158 13.76 -8.79 -0.82
CA GLN A 158 13.14 -9.32 -2.03
C GLN A 158 12.75 -10.79 -1.81
N ALA A 159 11.46 -11.09 -1.90
CA ALA A 159 10.96 -12.46 -1.79
C ALA A 159 9.62 -12.63 -2.51
N ASP A 160 9.46 -13.79 -3.14
CA ASP A 160 8.17 -14.27 -3.63
C ASP A 160 7.48 -15.07 -2.51
N ILE A 161 6.43 -14.50 -1.94
CA ILE A 161 5.68 -15.12 -0.84
C ILE A 161 4.91 -16.39 -1.26
N LEU A 162 4.69 -16.60 -2.55
CA LEU A 162 4.08 -17.83 -3.07
C LEU A 162 5.12 -18.95 -3.23
N SER A 163 6.42 -18.64 -3.13
CA SER A 163 7.49 -19.64 -3.18
C SER A 163 7.57 -20.42 -1.86
N PRO A 164 7.74 -21.75 -1.90
CA PRO A 164 7.97 -22.57 -0.71
C PRO A 164 9.19 -22.13 0.13
N ILE A 165 10.17 -21.47 -0.49
CA ILE A 165 11.38 -20.99 0.17
C ILE A 165 11.06 -19.78 1.08
N ALA A 166 9.99 -19.05 0.83
CA ALA A 166 9.59 -17.89 1.63
C ALA A 166 9.44 -18.25 3.13
N ASN A 167 8.99 -19.46 3.45
CA ASN A 167 8.84 -19.93 4.84
C ASN A 167 10.12 -19.84 5.68
N ASN A 168 11.30 -19.89 5.04
CA ASN A 168 12.59 -19.86 5.72
C ASN A 168 13.29 -18.49 5.64
N LEU A 169 12.74 -17.55 4.88
CA LEU A 169 13.34 -16.24 4.65
C LEU A 169 12.70 -15.13 5.49
N LEU A 170 11.43 -15.34 5.92
CA LEU A 170 10.73 -14.30 6.65
C LEU A 170 11.28 -14.12 8.05
N PRO A 171 11.59 -12.88 8.46
CA PRO A 171 11.97 -12.60 9.83
C PRO A 171 10.82 -12.86 10.80
N ILE A 172 11.13 -13.06 12.07
CA ILE A 172 10.11 -13.19 13.13
C ILE A 172 9.35 -11.86 13.23
N ALA A 173 8.01 -11.92 13.24
CA ALA A 173 7.15 -10.73 13.32
C ALA A 173 6.19 -10.79 14.52
N ASP A 174 5.84 -9.61 15.02
CA ASP A 174 4.76 -9.38 15.98
C ASP A 174 3.52 -8.85 15.27
N ILE A 175 3.73 -8.17 14.13
CA ILE A 175 2.69 -7.61 13.26
C ILE A 175 3.04 -7.96 11.83
N ILE A 176 2.08 -8.52 11.10
CA ILE A 176 2.16 -8.70 9.65
C ILE A 176 1.02 -7.89 9.02
N VAL A 177 1.35 -7.09 8.03
CA VAL A 177 0.38 -6.30 7.27
C VAL A 177 0.58 -6.55 5.79
N SER A 178 -0.50 -6.53 5.03
CA SER A 178 -0.42 -6.61 3.58
C SER A 178 -1.62 -5.95 2.91
N ASN A 179 -1.35 -5.23 1.83
CA ASN A 179 -2.31 -4.91 0.79
C ASN A 179 -1.93 -5.74 -0.45
N PRO A 180 -2.31 -7.03 -0.50
CA PRO A 180 -1.88 -7.93 -1.55
C PRO A 180 -2.72 -7.75 -2.81
N PRO A 181 -2.31 -8.30 -3.96
CA PRO A 181 -3.18 -8.38 -5.13
C PRO A 181 -4.49 -9.11 -4.79
N TYR A 182 -5.64 -8.53 -5.14
CA TYR A 182 -6.95 -9.07 -4.77
C TYR A 182 -8.04 -8.89 -5.83
N ILE A 183 -7.76 -8.25 -6.96
CA ILE A 183 -8.73 -8.04 -8.04
C ILE A 183 -8.77 -9.29 -8.90
N CYS A 184 -9.95 -9.90 -9.04
CA CYS A 184 -10.12 -11.05 -9.92
C CYS A 184 -10.02 -10.63 -11.40
N GLU A 185 -9.50 -11.51 -12.24
CA GLU A 185 -9.36 -11.26 -13.70
C GLU A 185 -10.69 -10.84 -14.36
N LYS A 186 -11.82 -11.39 -13.92
CA LYS A 186 -13.17 -11.04 -14.39
C LYS A 186 -13.59 -9.59 -14.11
N GLU A 187 -12.96 -8.95 -13.12
CA GLU A 187 -13.27 -7.57 -12.70
C GLU A 187 -12.59 -6.53 -13.60
N LYS A 188 -11.61 -6.92 -14.43
CA LYS A 188 -10.88 -6.03 -15.36
C LYS A 188 -11.79 -5.16 -16.22
N LYS A 189 -12.92 -5.71 -16.66
CA LYS A 189 -13.89 -5.02 -17.52
C LYS A 189 -14.55 -3.79 -16.88
N ASP A 190 -14.57 -3.76 -15.55
CA ASP A 190 -15.23 -2.71 -14.77
C ASP A 190 -14.20 -1.69 -14.22
N MET A 191 -12.89 -1.90 -14.51
CA MET A 191 -11.81 -1.05 -14.02
C MET A 191 -11.61 0.19 -14.90
N ALA A 192 -11.15 1.27 -14.26
CA ALA A 192 -10.72 2.46 -14.98
C ALA A 192 -9.46 2.16 -15.81
N LEU A 193 -9.42 2.63 -17.08
CA LEU A 193 -8.29 2.43 -17.99
C LEU A 193 -6.96 2.88 -17.40
N ARG A 194 -6.96 3.97 -16.61
CA ARG A 194 -5.76 4.48 -15.96
C ARG A 194 -5.11 3.49 -14.98
N VAL A 195 -5.92 2.60 -14.38
CA VAL A 195 -5.41 1.53 -13.51
C VAL A 195 -4.99 0.34 -14.37
N LEU A 196 -5.88 -0.09 -15.26
CA LEU A 196 -5.69 -1.30 -16.06
C LEU A 196 -4.47 -1.22 -16.98
N ASP A 197 -4.24 -0.07 -17.62
CA ASP A 197 -3.21 0.10 -18.65
C ASP A 197 -1.86 0.57 -18.08
N HIS A 198 -1.82 1.07 -16.86
CA HIS A 198 -0.62 1.76 -16.34
C HIS A 198 -0.09 1.21 -15.02
N GLU A 199 -0.95 0.67 -14.14
CA GLU A 199 -0.49 0.13 -12.87
C GLU A 199 -0.03 -1.32 -13.01
N PRO A 200 0.93 -1.80 -12.18
CA PRO A 200 1.52 -3.12 -12.39
C PRO A 200 0.50 -4.23 -12.11
N HIS A 201 0.26 -5.07 -13.10
CA HIS A 201 -0.72 -6.18 -13.01
C HIS A 201 -0.38 -7.17 -11.88
N SER A 202 0.90 -7.35 -11.58
CA SER A 202 1.35 -8.20 -10.46
C SER A 202 0.93 -7.67 -9.09
N ALA A 203 0.64 -6.37 -8.96
CA ALA A 203 0.14 -5.75 -7.74
C ALA A 203 -1.41 -5.70 -7.68
N LEU A 204 -2.11 -6.07 -8.77
CA LEU A 204 -3.56 -5.93 -8.87
C LEU A 204 -4.27 -7.28 -8.87
N PHE A 205 -3.83 -8.25 -9.67
CA PHE A 205 -4.67 -9.37 -10.08
C PHE A 205 -4.38 -10.69 -9.39
N VAL A 206 -5.47 -11.42 -9.14
CA VAL A 206 -5.48 -12.81 -8.71
C VAL A 206 -6.29 -13.67 -9.70
N PRO A 207 -6.01 -14.97 -9.80
CA PRO A 207 -6.82 -15.88 -10.62
C PRO A 207 -8.28 -15.93 -10.12
N ASP A 208 -9.24 -15.94 -11.04
CA ASP A 208 -10.68 -16.10 -10.73
C ASP A 208 -10.99 -17.37 -9.95
N THR A 209 -10.15 -18.41 -10.14
CA THR A 209 -10.28 -19.71 -9.48
C THR A 209 -9.84 -19.72 -8.04
N ASP A 210 -9.06 -18.72 -7.60
CA ASP A 210 -8.58 -18.61 -6.23
C ASP A 210 -8.43 -17.14 -5.77
N PRO A 211 -9.53 -16.44 -5.49
CA PRO A 211 -9.51 -15.04 -5.03
C PRO A 211 -8.79 -14.84 -3.69
N LEU A 212 -8.63 -15.91 -2.90
CA LEU A 212 -8.02 -15.86 -1.56
C LEU A 212 -6.56 -16.30 -1.55
N LEU A 213 -5.93 -16.49 -2.70
CA LEU A 213 -4.58 -17.03 -2.85
C LEU A 213 -3.56 -16.37 -1.91
N PHE A 214 -3.40 -15.05 -2.03
CA PHE A 214 -2.42 -14.30 -1.25
C PHE A 214 -2.78 -14.26 0.24
N TYR A 215 -4.04 -14.05 0.57
CA TYR A 215 -4.49 -14.03 1.97
C TYR A 215 -4.18 -15.35 2.69
N ARG A 216 -4.46 -16.48 2.03
CA ARG A 216 -4.20 -17.81 2.58
C ARG A 216 -2.71 -18.05 2.76
N GLN A 217 -1.91 -17.68 1.76
CA GLN A 217 -0.47 -17.86 1.84
C GLN A 217 0.15 -17.02 2.96
N ILE A 218 -0.20 -15.74 3.03
CA ILE A 218 0.31 -14.83 4.09
C ILE A 218 -0.13 -15.29 5.46
N ALA A 219 -1.39 -15.70 5.62
CA ALA A 219 -1.88 -16.25 6.89
C ALA A 219 -1.15 -17.54 7.29
N SER A 220 -0.83 -18.42 6.32
CA SER A 220 -0.02 -19.61 6.58
C SER A 220 1.40 -19.27 7.03
N LEU A 221 2.04 -18.28 6.41
CA LEU A 221 3.38 -17.81 6.79
C LEU A 221 3.40 -17.26 8.22
N ALA A 222 2.38 -16.46 8.59
CA ALA A 222 2.24 -15.96 9.95
C ALA A 222 2.02 -17.09 10.97
N PHE A 223 1.25 -18.11 10.61
CA PHE A 223 1.06 -19.30 11.43
C PHE A 223 2.38 -20.06 11.62
N LEU A 224 3.13 -20.33 10.55
CA LEU A 224 4.43 -21.00 10.61
C LEU A 224 5.45 -20.21 11.46
N SER A 225 5.46 -18.88 11.33
CA SER A 225 6.27 -18.01 12.20
C SER A 225 5.87 -18.09 13.67
N SER A 226 4.62 -18.51 13.97
CA SER A 226 4.15 -18.72 15.35
C SER A 226 4.61 -20.05 15.94
N THR A 227 4.87 -21.05 15.09
CA THR A 227 5.24 -22.42 15.49
C THR A 227 6.73 -22.73 15.32
N GLY A 228 7.49 -21.90 14.59
CA GLY A 228 8.91 -22.09 14.29
C GLY A 228 9.82 -21.73 15.43
N VAL A 229 10.27 -22.73 16.16
CA VAL A 229 11.07 -22.64 17.41
C VAL A 229 12.58 -22.52 17.14
N ALA A 230 13.04 -22.11 15.97
CA ALA A 230 14.45 -22.36 15.64
C ALA A 230 15.46 -21.45 16.35
N GLU A 231 15.14 -20.19 16.77
CA GLU A 231 16.13 -19.29 17.41
C GLU A 231 15.54 -18.21 18.35
N LEU A 232 14.48 -18.53 19.10
CA LEU A 232 13.98 -17.57 20.10
C LEU A 232 14.88 -17.58 21.34
N GLN A 233 15.37 -16.41 21.75
CA GLN A 233 16.00 -16.24 23.07
C GLN A 233 14.95 -16.53 24.16
N PRO A 234 15.35 -17.07 25.34
CA PRO A 234 14.42 -17.39 26.42
C PRO A 234 13.49 -16.25 26.86
N ASN A 235 13.86 -15.00 26.61
CA ASN A 235 13.05 -13.80 26.90
C ASN A 235 12.00 -13.48 25.81
N ASP A 236 12.11 -14.07 24.60
CA ASP A 236 11.13 -13.94 23.52
C ASP A 236 9.96 -14.93 23.67
N LEU A 237 10.05 -15.85 24.61
CA LEU A 237 9.10 -16.94 24.86
C LEU A 237 7.83 -16.53 25.60
N GLN A 238 7.63 -15.25 25.96
CA GLN A 238 6.30 -14.84 26.38
C GLN A 238 5.37 -14.95 25.16
N ALA A 239 4.32 -15.77 25.31
CA ALA A 239 3.32 -16.10 24.29
C ALA A 239 2.55 -14.85 23.81
N GLN A 240 3.24 -13.97 23.09
CA GLN A 240 2.64 -12.78 22.52
C GLN A 240 1.99 -13.13 21.20
N PRO A 241 0.76 -12.68 20.95
CA PRO A 241 0.08 -12.96 19.68
C PRO A 241 0.79 -12.27 18.53
N ILE A 242 0.77 -12.90 17.36
CA ILE A 242 1.06 -12.27 16.08
C ILE A 242 -0.25 -11.67 15.57
N TYR A 243 -0.23 -10.39 15.24
CA TYR A 243 -1.34 -9.70 14.60
C TYR A 243 -1.18 -9.76 13.09
N LEU A 244 -2.25 -10.05 12.39
CA LEU A 244 -2.32 -10.07 10.93
C LEU A 244 -3.39 -9.10 10.46
N PHE A 245 -3.00 -8.18 9.55
CA PHE A 245 -3.86 -7.17 8.98
C PHE A 245 -3.83 -7.24 7.46
N PHE A 246 -5.01 -7.19 6.85
CA PHE A 246 -5.17 -7.17 5.40
C PHE A 246 -6.02 -5.98 4.93
N GLU A 247 -5.63 -5.36 3.83
CA GLU A 247 -6.59 -4.74 2.93
C GLU A 247 -7.17 -5.82 2.03
N ILE A 248 -8.46 -5.72 1.69
CA ILE A 248 -9.19 -6.80 1.02
C ILE A 248 -10.06 -6.29 -0.13
N ASN A 249 -10.38 -7.19 -1.07
CA ASN A 249 -11.46 -7.01 -2.02
C ASN A 249 -12.80 -6.97 -1.27
N GLU A 250 -13.63 -5.95 -1.53
CA GLU A 250 -14.93 -5.74 -0.87
C GLU A 250 -15.89 -6.94 -1.02
N ALA A 251 -15.73 -7.73 -2.10
CA ALA A 251 -16.58 -8.87 -2.40
C ALA A 251 -16.26 -10.11 -1.53
N TYR A 252 -15.06 -10.20 -0.93
CA TYR A 252 -14.59 -11.43 -0.27
C TYR A 252 -14.30 -11.25 1.24
N GLY A 253 -14.85 -10.19 1.87
CA GLY A 253 -14.55 -9.88 3.27
C GLY A 253 -14.92 -11.00 4.24
N ASN A 254 -16.09 -11.61 4.07
CA ASN A 254 -16.54 -12.72 4.92
C ASN A 254 -15.70 -13.98 4.70
N GLU A 255 -15.37 -14.29 3.44
CA GLU A 255 -14.57 -15.45 3.06
C GLU A 255 -13.15 -15.35 3.63
N VAL A 256 -12.54 -14.15 3.63
CA VAL A 256 -11.24 -13.92 4.29
C VAL A 256 -11.36 -14.12 5.80
N CYS A 257 -12.40 -13.60 6.44
CA CYS A 257 -12.64 -13.82 7.86
C CYS A 257 -12.79 -15.32 8.20
N ASP A 258 -13.57 -16.03 7.43
CA ASP A 258 -13.82 -17.47 7.65
C ASP A 258 -12.57 -18.31 7.41
N MET A 259 -11.80 -17.99 6.38
CA MET A 259 -10.48 -18.59 6.12
C MET A 259 -9.56 -18.40 7.32
N MET A 260 -9.43 -17.17 7.85
CA MET A 260 -8.58 -16.90 9.01
C MET A 260 -9.05 -17.68 10.25
N ARG A 261 -10.36 -17.73 10.52
CA ARG A 261 -10.92 -18.51 11.66
C ARG A 261 -10.61 -20.01 11.52
N GLN A 262 -10.75 -20.58 10.31
CA GLN A 262 -10.44 -21.98 10.02
C GLN A 262 -8.96 -22.28 10.22
N MET A 263 -8.07 -21.31 9.99
CA MET A 263 -6.64 -21.41 10.22
C MET A 263 -6.25 -21.19 11.70
N GLY A 264 -7.20 -20.98 12.61
CA GLY A 264 -6.96 -20.86 14.05
C GLY A 264 -6.72 -19.42 14.53
N TYR A 265 -6.96 -18.42 13.69
CA TYR A 265 -6.92 -17.03 14.14
C TYR A 265 -8.09 -16.70 15.06
N SER A 266 -7.82 -15.97 16.11
CA SER A 266 -8.82 -15.44 17.06
C SER A 266 -9.03 -13.93 16.85
N ASN A 267 -10.12 -13.39 17.38
CA ASN A 267 -10.50 -11.98 17.26
C ASN A 267 -10.47 -11.49 15.80
N VAL A 268 -11.02 -12.34 14.90
CA VAL A 268 -11.12 -11.98 13.47
C VAL A 268 -12.21 -10.95 13.29
N GLU A 269 -11.83 -9.77 12.82
CA GLU A 269 -12.70 -8.60 12.64
C GLU A 269 -12.65 -8.13 11.19
N LEU A 270 -13.83 -7.80 10.64
CA LEU A 270 -14.01 -7.14 9.34
C LEU A 270 -14.30 -5.67 9.58
N LYS A 271 -13.53 -4.79 8.96
CA LYS A 271 -13.71 -3.35 9.05
C LYS A 271 -14.08 -2.75 7.70
N TYR A 272 -14.92 -1.72 7.76
CA TYR A 272 -15.42 -1.00 6.61
C TYR A 272 -14.63 0.30 6.45
N ASP A 273 -14.42 0.72 5.20
CA ASP A 273 -13.78 2.00 4.86
C ASP A 273 -14.74 3.20 5.06
N MET A 274 -14.22 4.41 4.84
CA MET A 274 -14.99 5.66 4.94
C MET A 274 -16.21 5.71 4.00
N TYR A 275 -16.27 4.86 2.99
CA TYR A 275 -17.39 4.74 2.05
C TYR A 275 -18.38 3.64 2.45
N GLY A 276 -18.16 2.97 3.57
CA GLY A 276 -19.01 1.89 4.09
C GLY A 276 -18.85 0.55 3.36
N LYS A 277 -17.73 0.34 2.66
CA LYS A 277 -17.41 -0.91 1.97
C LYS A 277 -16.49 -1.78 2.83
N PRO A 278 -16.70 -3.12 2.85
CA PRO A 278 -15.73 -4.03 3.46
C PRO A 278 -14.34 -3.79 2.87
N ARG A 279 -13.35 -3.43 3.70
CA ARG A 279 -12.04 -3.04 3.17
C ARG A 279 -10.87 -3.65 3.91
N MET A 280 -11.03 -4.00 5.17
CA MET A 280 -9.92 -4.49 5.98
C MET A 280 -10.36 -5.68 6.82
N VAL A 281 -9.46 -6.65 6.99
CA VAL A 281 -9.64 -7.77 7.93
C VAL A 281 -8.41 -7.86 8.82
N ALA A 282 -8.63 -8.06 10.11
CA ALA A 282 -7.56 -8.36 11.04
C ALA A 282 -7.90 -9.56 11.92
N GLY A 283 -6.86 -10.20 12.42
CA GLY A 283 -6.97 -11.28 13.40
C GLY A 283 -5.65 -11.46 14.12
N ARG A 284 -5.64 -12.33 15.13
CA ARG A 284 -4.42 -12.67 15.87
C ARG A 284 -4.29 -14.16 16.10
N ILE A 285 -3.05 -14.63 16.10
CA ILE A 285 -2.72 -16.00 16.44
C ILE A 285 -1.71 -16.02 17.59
N VAL A 286 -1.91 -16.92 18.53
CA VAL A 286 -0.98 -17.06 19.67
C VAL A 286 0.15 -17.98 19.27
N ARG A 287 1.40 -17.59 19.57
CA ARG A 287 2.56 -18.44 19.40
C ARG A 287 2.39 -19.69 20.26
N GLN A 288 2.54 -20.84 19.64
CA GLN A 288 2.60 -22.12 20.36
C GLN A 288 4.05 -22.28 20.85
N GLY A 289 4.21 -22.27 22.17
CA GLY A 289 5.50 -22.50 22.83
C GLY A 289 5.97 -23.93 22.76
#